data_414ba432aba36130f19af55e88654e8d
#
_entry.id   414ba432aba36130f19af55e88654e8d
#
_cell.length_a   1.000
_cell.length_b   1.000
_cell.length_c   1.000
_cell.angle_alpha   90.00
_cell.angle_beta   90.00
_cell.angle_gamma   90.00
#
_symmetry.space_group_name_H-M   'P 1'
#
loop_
_entity.id
_entity.type
_entity.pdbx_description
1 polymer ?
#
loop_
_entity_poly.entity_id
_entity_poly.type
_entity_poly.pdbx_seq_one_letter_code
_entity_poly.pdbx_strand_id
1 'polypeptide(L)'
;MRLFKKILSIVFFIGISLNAIAQQDADSIRLMLEERDVEIKSILGPEGSEYTNEQRETLKAIINGVIDFEAMSKTALDETFETISDESRIEFVDLFSSIIRDNSLTKLDIYRATVTYNEVTIDGDEALVQTMAELDEVRTPVEYKMKLKEGNWVIQDMSIDDVYTAESYNRQFQRIIARRGFDALMESLRRRAAR
;
A
#
# COMPACT_ATOMS: atom_id res chain seq x y z
N MET A 1 -46.41 -26.20 -5.81
CA MET A 1 -45.95 -25.88 -4.46
C MET A 1 -44.62 -26.53 -4.05
N ARG A 2 -44.27 -27.71 -4.58
CA ARG A 2 -42.98 -28.39 -4.26
C ARG A 2 -41.76 -27.84 -5.02
N LEU A 3 -41.93 -27.27 -6.20
CA LEU A 3 -40.82 -26.69 -7.00
C LEU A 3 -40.32 -25.36 -6.43
N PHE A 4 -41.22 -24.54 -5.91
CA PHE A 4 -40.85 -23.23 -5.30
C PHE A 4 -40.02 -23.38 -4.00
N LYS A 5 -40.27 -24.44 -3.21
CA LYS A 5 -39.45 -24.71 -2.00
C LYS A 5 -38.03 -25.16 -2.32
N LYS A 6 -37.79 -25.83 -3.48
CA LYS A 6 -36.45 -26.26 -3.89
C LYS A 6 -35.59 -25.10 -4.41
N ILE A 7 -36.20 -24.13 -5.10
CA ILE A 7 -35.47 -22.92 -5.61
C ILE A 7 -35.07 -22.01 -4.45
N LEU A 8 -35.90 -21.86 -3.45
CA LEU A 8 -35.60 -21.01 -2.26
C LEU A 8 -34.44 -21.64 -1.42
N SER A 9 -34.32 -22.97 -1.38
CA SER A 9 -33.24 -23.65 -0.64
C SER A 9 -31.88 -23.49 -1.34
N ILE A 10 -31.83 -23.39 -2.68
CA ILE A 10 -30.59 -23.21 -3.44
C ILE A 10 -30.05 -21.76 -3.31
N VAL A 11 -30.93 -20.76 -3.30
CA VAL A 11 -30.53 -19.35 -3.14
C VAL A 11 -29.95 -19.09 -1.73
N PHE A 12 -30.46 -19.75 -0.69
CA PHE A 12 -29.94 -19.63 0.68
C PHE A 12 -28.53 -20.24 0.84
N PHE A 13 -28.22 -21.31 0.10
CA PHE A 13 -26.89 -21.96 0.16
C PHE A 13 -25.77 -21.17 -0.53
N ILE A 14 -26.08 -20.42 -1.62
CA ILE A 14 -25.12 -19.58 -2.33
C ILE A 14 -24.69 -18.37 -1.50
N GLY A 15 -25.61 -17.77 -0.75
CA GLY A 15 -25.30 -16.62 0.12
C GLY A 15 -24.34 -16.94 1.28
N ILE A 16 -24.37 -18.15 1.83
CA ILE A 16 -23.48 -18.58 2.91
C ILE A 16 -22.05 -18.80 2.41
N SER A 17 -21.89 -19.32 1.20
CA SER A 17 -20.58 -19.60 0.62
C SER A 17 -19.79 -18.33 0.30
N LEU A 18 -20.44 -17.28 -0.20
CA LEU A 18 -19.80 -16.01 -0.53
C LEU A 18 -19.28 -15.27 0.72
N ASN A 19 -20.05 -15.27 1.79
CA ASN A 19 -19.62 -14.67 3.05
C ASN A 19 -18.44 -15.42 3.69
N ALA A 20 -18.36 -16.74 3.56
CA ALA A 20 -17.27 -17.55 4.11
C ALA A 20 -15.95 -17.29 3.35
N ILE A 21 -16.00 -17.11 2.03
CA ILE A 21 -14.82 -16.79 1.20
C ILE A 21 -14.32 -15.37 1.54
N ALA A 22 -15.19 -14.38 1.56
CA ALA A 22 -14.81 -13.00 1.91
C ALA A 22 -14.19 -12.89 3.31
N GLN A 23 -14.70 -13.62 4.29
CA GLN A 23 -14.13 -13.66 5.64
C GLN A 23 -12.74 -14.32 5.65
N GLN A 24 -12.53 -15.41 4.92
CA GLN A 24 -11.24 -16.07 4.80
C GLN A 24 -10.20 -15.16 4.15
N ASP A 25 -10.58 -14.40 3.13
CA ASP A 25 -9.70 -13.42 2.47
C ASP A 25 -9.37 -12.24 3.39
N ALA A 26 -10.34 -11.73 4.14
CA ALA A 26 -10.12 -10.67 5.13
C ALA A 26 -9.14 -11.11 6.24
N ASP A 27 -9.29 -12.33 6.74
CA ASP A 27 -8.39 -12.90 7.74
C ASP A 27 -6.97 -13.11 7.16
N SER A 28 -6.84 -13.49 5.88
CA SER A 28 -5.54 -13.65 5.22
C SER A 28 -4.82 -12.32 5.01
N ILE A 29 -5.52 -11.26 4.62
CA ILE A 29 -4.97 -9.90 4.51
C ILE A 29 -4.45 -9.44 5.87
N ARG A 30 -5.27 -9.58 6.90
CA ARG A 30 -4.91 -9.19 8.26
C ARG A 30 -3.66 -9.94 8.73
N LEU A 31 -3.64 -11.25 8.59
CA LEU A 31 -2.50 -12.09 9.00
C LEU A 31 -1.21 -11.66 8.27
N MET A 32 -1.28 -11.43 6.96
CA MET A 32 -0.13 -10.98 6.16
C MET A 32 0.43 -9.64 6.66
N LEU A 33 -0.43 -8.68 7.01
CA LEU A 33 0.00 -7.38 7.52
C LEU A 33 0.56 -7.50 8.96
N GLU A 34 -0.07 -8.33 9.81
CA GLU A 34 0.41 -8.60 11.17
C GLU A 34 1.79 -9.29 11.16
N GLU A 35 2.00 -10.27 10.27
CA GLU A 35 3.30 -10.95 10.11
C GLU A 35 4.39 -9.94 9.69
N ARG A 36 4.10 -9.01 8.78
CA ARG A 36 5.02 -7.94 8.38
C ARG A 36 5.35 -7.00 9.54
N ASP A 37 4.35 -6.61 10.32
CA ASP A 37 4.55 -5.77 11.50
C ASP A 37 5.47 -6.45 12.53
N VAL A 38 5.25 -7.73 12.81
CA VAL A 38 6.11 -8.54 13.69
C VAL A 38 7.54 -8.64 13.13
N GLU A 39 7.69 -8.90 11.84
CA GLU A 39 8.99 -9.02 11.17
C GLU A 39 9.77 -7.70 11.27
N ILE A 40 9.14 -6.57 10.95
CA ILE A 40 9.74 -5.24 11.08
C ILE A 40 10.20 -4.99 12.53
N LYS A 41 9.31 -5.18 13.50
CA LYS A 41 9.58 -4.97 14.92
C LYS A 41 10.72 -5.84 15.46
N SER A 42 10.89 -7.04 14.92
CA SER A 42 11.98 -7.94 15.32
C SER A 42 13.37 -7.41 14.96
N ILE A 43 13.48 -6.57 13.94
CA ILE A 43 14.72 -5.96 13.45
C ILE A 43 14.99 -4.61 14.11
N LEU A 44 13.91 -3.90 14.50
CA LEU A 44 14.03 -2.63 15.20
C LEU A 44 14.64 -2.84 16.58
N GLY A 45 15.84 -2.31 16.80
CA GLY A 45 16.44 -2.24 18.14
C GLY A 45 15.69 -1.29 19.09
N PRO A 46 16.16 -0.98 20.29
CA PRO A 46 15.58 0.05 21.16
C PRO A 46 15.41 1.41 20.42
N GLU A 47 14.54 2.25 20.93
CA GLU A 47 14.36 3.61 20.39
C GLU A 47 15.69 4.38 20.36
N GLY A 48 15.95 5.12 19.28
CA GLY A 48 17.21 5.83 19.06
C GLY A 48 18.39 4.95 18.64
N SER A 49 18.17 3.65 18.36
CA SER A 49 19.24 2.77 17.87
C SER A 49 19.75 3.21 16.50
N GLU A 50 21.07 3.11 16.33
CA GLU A 50 21.68 3.18 15.00
C GLU A 50 21.50 1.83 14.28
N TYR A 51 21.14 1.87 13.00
CA TYR A 51 20.95 0.68 12.16
C TYR A 51 22.13 0.49 11.23
N THR A 52 22.62 -0.76 11.14
CA THR A 52 23.60 -1.13 10.13
C THR A 52 22.99 -1.04 8.73
N ASN A 53 23.84 -0.98 7.71
CA ASN A 53 23.35 -0.99 6.32
C ASN A 53 22.55 -2.24 6.00
N GLU A 54 22.95 -3.41 6.52
CA GLU A 54 22.25 -4.67 6.35
C GLU A 54 20.85 -4.63 6.97
N GLN A 55 20.70 -4.11 8.18
CA GLN A 55 19.39 -3.93 8.83
C GLN A 55 18.51 -2.97 8.04
N ARG A 56 19.06 -1.87 7.51
CA ARG A 56 18.31 -0.92 6.67
C ARG A 56 17.81 -1.57 5.40
N GLU A 57 18.65 -2.32 4.69
CA GLU A 57 18.24 -3.01 3.46
C GLU A 57 17.20 -4.11 3.75
N THR A 58 17.34 -4.83 4.86
CA THR A 58 16.33 -5.83 5.26
C THR A 58 14.99 -5.16 5.58
N LEU A 59 14.98 -4.09 6.39
CA LEU A 59 13.77 -3.31 6.68
C LEU A 59 13.14 -2.76 5.40
N LYS A 60 13.95 -2.22 4.50
CA LYS A 60 13.51 -1.71 3.20
C LYS A 60 12.82 -2.80 2.38
N ALA A 61 13.39 -4.00 2.33
CA ALA A 61 12.80 -5.12 1.61
C ALA A 61 11.46 -5.56 2.22
N ILE A 62 11.37 -5.68 3.54
CA ILE A 62 10.15 -6.09 4.24
C ILE A 62 9.05 -5.05 4.06
N ILE A 63 9.33 -3.78 4.39
CA ILE A 63 8.35 -2.67 4.34
C ILE A 63 7.79 -2.52 2.92
N ASN A 64 8.64 -2.65 1.90
CA ASN A 64 8.27 -2.37 0.52
C ASN A 64 7.89 -3.62 -0.29
N GLY A 65 8.10 -4.83 0.26
CA GLY A 65 7.90 -6.10 -0.44
C GLY A 65 6.44 -6.41 -0.79
N VAL A 66 5.50 -5.70 -0.18
CA VAL A 66 4.04 -5.85 -0.43
C VAL A 66 3.44 -4.70 -1.22
N ILE A 67 4.26 -3.73 -1.68
CA ILE A 67 3.77 -2.54 -2.41
C ILE A 67 3.84 -2.79 -3.92
N ASP A 68 2.72 -2.57 -4.61
CA ASP A 68 2.66 -2.50 -6.07
C ASP A 68 3.06 -1.09 -6.53
N PHE A 69 4.37 -0.90 -6.74
CA PHE A 69 4.90 0.40 -7.16
C PHE A 69 4.45 0.83 -8.56
N GLU A 70 4.10 -0.10 -9.43
CA GLU A 70 3.55 0.23 -10.75
C GLU A 70 2.16 0.86 -10.61
N ALA A 71 1.28 0.23 -9.84
CA ALA A 71 -0.06 0.76 -9.55
C ALA A 71 0.02 2.12 -8.82
N MET A 72 0.90 2.23 -7.82
CA MET A 72 1.14 3.49 -7.10
C MET A 72 1.64 4.59 -8.06
N SER A 73 2.53 4.26 -8.99
CA SER A 73 3.05 5.17 -10.02
C SER A 73 1.97 5.63 -10.99
N LYS A 74 1.10 4.71 -11.40
CA LYS A 74 -0.06 5.00 -12.25
C LYS A 74 -0.98 6.02 -11.57
N THR A 75 -1.31 5.83 -10.30
CA THR A 75 -2.09 6.79 -9.52
C THR A 75 -1.37 8.14 -9.41
N ALA A 76 -0.06 8.15 -9.19
CA ALA A 76 0.72 9.37 -9.03
C ALA A 76 0.85 10.21 -10.31
N LEU A 77 0.89 9.59 -11.50
CA LEU A 77 0.93 10.28 -12.79
C LEU A 77 -0.42 10.47 -13.45
N ASP A 78 -1.44 9.67 -13.07
CA ASP A 78 -2.79 9.71 -13.62
C ASP A 78 -2.78 9.59 -15.18
N GLU A 79 -3.54 10.38 -15.91
CA GLU A 79 -3.60 10.36 -17.38
C GLU A 79 -2.23 10.49 -18.05
N THR A 80 -1.27 11.18 -17.43
CA THR A 80 0.10 11.30 -17.94
C THR A 80 0.76 9.95 -18.10
N PHE A 81 0.48 8.98 -17.22
CA PHE A 81 1.05 7.62 -17.27
C PHE A 81 0.74 6.91 -18.59
N GLU A 82 -0.46 7.13 -19.13
CA GLU A 82 -0.90 6.49 -20.37
C GLU A 82 -0.34 7.19 -21.65
N THR A 83 0.11 8.44 -21.52
CA THR A 83 0.54 9.27 -22.67
C THR A 83 2.04 9.27 -22.92
N ILE A 84 2.86 8.87 -21.93
CA ILE A 84 4.31 8.80 -22.03
C ILE A 84 4.78 7.48 -22.67
N SER A 85 6.03 7.42 -23.17
CA SER A 85 6.62 6.20 -23.73
C SER A 85 6.84 5.12 -22.66
N ASP A 86 6.97 3.87 -23.10
CA ASP A 86 7.23 2.74 -22.20
C ASP A 86 8.57 2.91 -21.45
N GLU A 87 9.59 3.42 -22.11
CA GLU A 87 10.88 3.73 -21.47
C GLU A 87 10.72 4.76 -20.36
N SER A 88 9.92 5.81 -20.60
CA SER A 88 9.64 6.83 -19.61
C SER A 88 8.83 6.31 -18.44
N ARG A 89 7.90 5.36 -18.68
CA ARG A 89 7.14 4.68 -17.60
C ARG A 89 8.08 3.88 -16.71
N ILE A 90 8.92 3.04 -17.31
CA ILE A 90 9.89 2.22 -16.57
C ILE A 90 10.78 3.10 -15.71
N GLU A 91 11.39 4.15 -16.31
CA GLU A 91 12.25 5.07 -15.57
C GLU A 91 11.49 5.80 -14.44
N PHE A 92 10.25 6.24 -14.69
CA PHE A 92 9.45 6.89 -13.68
C PHE A 92 9.16 5.95 -12.50
N VAL A 93 8.73 4.71 -12.77
CA VAL A 93 8.45 3.70 -11.73
C VAL A 93 9.69 3.45 -10.90
N ASP A 94 10.86 3.30 -11.51
CA ASP A 94 12.12 3.07 -10.81
C ASP A 94 12.51 4.24 -9.90
N LEU A 95 12.46 5.47 -10.41
CA LEU A 95 12.77 6.67 -9.64
C LEU A 95 11.78 6.90 -8.50
N PHE A 96 10.49 6.79 -8.79
CA PHE A 96 9.44 7.01 -7.80
C PHE A 96 9.46 5.95 -6.71
N SER A 97 9.61 4.68 -7.08
CA SER A 97 9.73 3.59 -6.11
C SER A 97 10.97 3.73 -5.22
N SER A 98 12.11 4.17 -5.78
CA SER A 98 13.31 4.45 -4.99
C SER A 98 13.03 5.55 -3.94
N ILE A 99 12.39 6.64 -4.34
CA ILE A 99 12.04 7.74 -3.44
C ILE A 99 11.08 7.28 -2.32
N ILE A 100 10.08 6.45 -2.64
CA ILE A 100 9.15 5.92 -1.64
C ILE A 100 9.89 5.00 -0.67
N ARG A 101 10.73 4.09 -1.18
CA ARG A 101 11.52 3.15 -0.35
C ARG A 101 12.47 3.89 0.59
N ASP A 102 13.15 4.92 0.12
CA ASP A 102 14.07 5.69 0.94
C ASP A 102 13.31 6.50 2.02
N ASN A 103 12.15 7.07 1.65
CA ASN A 103 11.30 7.78 2.62
C ASN A 103 10.79 6.85 3.73
N SER A 104 10.50 5.58 3.45
CA SER A 104 10.04 4.62 4.47
C SER A 104 11.07 4.37 5.58
N LEU A 105 12.35 4.60 5.29
CA LEU A 105 13.45 4.43 6.27
C LEU A 105 13.81 5.70 7.04
N THR A 106 13.22 6.86 6.69
CA THR A 106 13.58 8.13 7.34
C THR A 106 13.00 8.27 8.75
N LYS A 107 11.95 7.53 9.06
CA LYS A 107 11.22 7.59 10.33
C LYS A 107 10.90 6.18 10.83
N LEU A 108 11.92 5.37 11.06
CA LEU A 108 11.74 3.98 11.47
C LEU A 108 10.97 3.82 12.79
N ASP A 109 11.00 4.82 13.66
CA ASP A 109 10.28 4.75 14.94
C ASP A 109 8.75 4.68 14.79
N ILE A 110 8.17 5.11 13.65
CA ILE A 110 6.73 4.94 13.40
C ILE A 110 6.31 3.47 13.35
N TYR A 111 7.23 2.56 12.97
CA TYR A 111 6.96 1.12 12.94
C TYR A 111 6.96 0.47 14.33
N ARG A 112 7.23 1.23 15.40
CA ARG A 112 7.09 0.78 16.79
C ARG A 112 5.65 0.88 17.27
N ALA A 113 4.79 1.59 16.53
CA ALA A 113 3.39 1.77 16.90
C ALA A 113 2.69 0.42 17.11
N THR A 114 1.78 0.38 18.07
CA THR A 114 0.83 -0.71 18.19
C THR A 114 -0.26 -0.51 17.16
N VAL A 115 -0.48 -1.50 16.29
CA VAL A 115 -1.47 -1.44 15.22
C VAL A 115 -2.70 -2.25 15.61
N THR A 116 -3.87 -1.60 15.59
CA THR A 116 -5.18 -2.25 15.75
C THR A 116 -5.89 -2.28 14.40
N TYR A 117 -6.30 -3.47 13.95
CA TYR A 117 -7.07 -3.66 12.73
C TYR A 117 -8.55 -3.49 13.03
N ASN A 118 -9.16 -2.42 12.51
CA ASN A 118 -10.55 -2.08 12.78
C ASN A 118 -11.49 -2.79 11.81
N GLU A 119 -11.22 -2.73 10.52
CA GLU A 119 -12.07 -3.29 9.47
C GLU A 119 -11.25 -3.69 8.24
N VAL A 120 -11.67 -4.77 7.58
CA VAL A 120 -11.21 -5.18 6.25
C VAL A 120 -12.43 -5.36 5.38
N THR A 121 -12.63 -4.45 4.43
CA THR A 121 -13.73 -4.51 3.45
C THR A 121 -13.18 -5.01 2.13
N ILE A 122 -13.81 -6.03 1.54
CA ILE A 122 -13.41 -6.64 0.26
C ILE A 122 -14.53 -6.46 -0.76
N ASP A 123 -14.16 -5.99 -1.95
CA ASP A 123 -15.03 -5.88 -3.11
C ASP A 123 -14.32 -6.49 -4.35
N GLY A 124 -14.65 -7.73 -4.65
CA GLY A 124 -14.01 -8.50 -5.71
C GLY A 124 -12.53 -8.74 -5.44
N ASP A 125 -11.66 -8.15 -6.25
CA ASP A 125 -10.20 -8.23 -6.15
C ASP A 125 -9.58 -6.97 -5.49
N GLU A 126 -10.40 -6.11 -4.91
CA GLU A 126 -9.98 -4.92 -4.17
C GLU A 126 -10.30 -5.07 -2.68
N ALA A 127 -9.46 -4.49 -1.83
CA ALA A 127 -9.71 -4.44 -0.40
C ALA A 127 -9.29 -3.08 0.18
N LEU A 128 -10.06 -2.63 1.18
CA LEU A 128 -9.72 -1.51 2.04
C LEU A 128 -9.50 -2.02 3.44
N VAL A 129 -8.31 -1.79 3.98
CA VAL A 129 -7.95 -2.15 5.36
C VAL A 129 -7.85 -0.89 6.18
N GLN A 130 -8.65 -0.79 7.24
CA GLN A 130 -8.64 0.33 8.16
C GLN A 130 -7.98 -0.06 9.46
N THR A 131 -6.96 0.67 9.85
CA THR A 131 -6.20 0.43 11.06
C THR A 131 -6.03 1.70 11.89
N MET A 132 -5.68 1.52 13.16
CA MET A 132 -5.27 2.57 14.07
C MET A 132 -3.87 2.25 14.59
N ALA A 133 -2.89 3.08 14.27
CA ALA A 133 -1.56 3.02 14.83
C ALA A 133 -1.47 3.92 16.08
N GLU A 134 -0.92 3.39 17.17
CA GLU A 134 -0.74 4.12 18.44
C GLU A 134 0.73 4.09 18.86
N LEU A 135 1.34 5.26 19.00
CA LEU A 135 2.69 5.47 19.48
C LEU A 135 2.72 6.67 20.42
N ASP A 136 3.24 6.49 21.65
CA ASP A 136 3.37 7.56 22.66
C ASP A 136 2.08 8.37 22.86
N GLU A 137 0.94 7.68 23.03
CA GLU A 137 -0.40 8.26 23.20
C GLU A 137 -0.95 8.98 21.95
N VAL A 138 -0.18 9.06 20.86
CA VAL A 138 -0.65 9.59 19.58
C VAL A 138 -1.32 8.47 18.78
N ARG A 139 -2.57 8.70 18.40
CA ARG A 139 -3.36 7.76 17.59
C ARG A 139 -3.51 8.29 16.18
N THR A 140 -3.06 7.51 15.21
CA THR A 140 -3.05 7.88 13.80
C THR A 140 -3.83 6.84 12.99
N PRO A 141 -4.89 7.22 12.26
CA PRO A 141 -5.55 6.33 11.35
C PRO A 141 -4.62 6.00 10.17
N VAL A 142 -4.54 4.73 9.81
CA VAL A 142 -3.81 4.25 8.64
C VAL A 142 -4.72 3.35 7.83
N GLU A 143 -4.85 3.65 6.54
CA GLU A 143 -5.63 2.83 5.62
C GLU A 143 -4.75 2.30 4.51
N TYR A 144 -5.04 1.07 4.05
CA TYR A 144 -4.38 0.44 2.91
C TYR A 144 -5.41 0.14 1.83
N LYS A 145 -5.21 0.69 0.62
CA LYS A 145 -5.90 0.26 -0.59
C LYS A 145 -5.12 -0.91 -1.17
N MET A 146 -5.76 -2.06 -1.28
CA MET A 146 -5.11 -3.31 -1.70
C MET A 146 -5.77 -3.91 -2.91
N LYS A 147 -5.02 -4.72 -3.66
CA LYS A 147 -5.46 -5.46 -4.85
C LYS A 147 -4.98 -6.90 -4.79
N LEU A 148 -5.83 -7.83 -5.18
CA LEU A 148 -5.43 -9.22 -5.40
C LEU A 148 -4.75 -9.34 -6.76
N LYS A 149 -3.46 -9.67 -6.79
CA LYS A 149 -2.64 -9.81 -7.99
C LYS A 149 -1.95 -11.17 -7.96
N GLU A 150 -2.25 -12.02 -8.93
CA GLU A 150 -1.67 -13.37 -9.05
C GLU A 150 -1.80 -14.22 -7.76
N GLY A 151 -2.93 -14.08 -7.06
CA GLY A 151 -3.21 -14.80 -5.81
C GLY A 151 -2.61 -14.18 -4.55
N ASN A 152 -1.94 -13.02 -4.65
CA ASN A 152 -1.36 -12.30 -3.52
C ASN A 152 -1.98 -10.92 -3.36
N TRP A 153 -2.29 -10.53 -2.13
CA TRP A 153 -2.72 -9.18 -1.83
C TRP A 153 -1.52 -8.23 -1.80
N VAL A 154 -1.60 -7.13 -2.57
CA VAL A 154 -0.56 -6.09 -2.66
C VAL A 154 -1.16 -4.72 -2.34
N ILE A 155 -0.36 -3.83 -1.76
CA ILE A 155 -0.75 -2.46 -1.42
C ILE A 155 -0.58 -1.59 -2.66
N GLN A 156 -1.65 -0.97 -3.14
CA GLN A 156 -1.62 0.00 -4.24
C GLN A 156 -1.44 1.44 -3.76
N ASP A 157 -1.99 1.78 -2.60
CA ASP A 157 -1.77 3.06 -1.92
C ASP A 157 -2.02 2.91 -0.42
N MET A 158 -1.49 3.83 0.35
CA MET A 158 -1.73 3.90 1.79
C MET A 158 -1.93 5.34 2.23
N SER A 159 -2.83 5.54 3.18
CA SER A 159 -2.99 6.83 3.85
C SER A 159 -2.44 6.79 5.27
N ILE A 160 -1.91 7.93 5.70
CA ILE A 160 -1.57 8.21 7.09
C ILE A 160 -2.26 9.54 7.43
N ASP A 161 -3.11 9.53 8.45
CA ASP A 161 -3.91 10.69 8.86
C ASP A 161 -4.71 11.24 7.65
N ASP A 162 -5.48 10.37 6.98
CA ASP A 162 -6.32 10.64 5.82
C ASP A 162 -5.60 11.19 4.58
N VAL A 163 -4.26 11.15 4.55
CA VAL A 163 -3.46 11.61 3.41
C VAL A 163 -2.90 10.42 2.64
N TYR A 164 -3.52 10.08 1.52
CA TYR A 164 -3.04 9.04 0.60
C TYR A 164 -1.75 9.45 -0.09
N THR A 165 -0.78 8.52 -0.09
CA THR A 165 0.58 8.78 -0.57
C THR A 165 0.61 9.07 -2.07
N ALA A 166 0.10 8.16 -2.91
CA ALA A 166 0.10 8.34 -4.36
C ALA A 166 -0.71 9.55 -4.79
N GLU A 167 -1.88 9.78 -4.18
CA GLU A 167 -2.72 10.96 -4.45
C GLU A 167 -2.02 12.28 -4.05
N SER A 168 -1.26 12.28 -2.95
CA SER A 168 -0.47 13.44 -2.55
C SER A 168 0.62 13.76 -3.57
N TYR A 169 1.32 12.74 -4.05
CA TYR A 169 2.30 12.90 -5.13
C TYR A 169 1.64 13.31 -6.44
N ASN A 170 0.46 12.78 -6.78
CA ASN A 170 -0.29 13.21 -7.96
C ASN A 170 -0.49 14.72 -7.96
N ARG A 171 -1.03 15.29 -6.88
CA ARG A 171 -1.23 16.75 -6.77
C ARG A 171 0.06 17.55 -6.95
N GLN A 172 1.21 17.01 -6.52
CA GLN A 172 2.50 17.66 -6.67
C GLN A 172 3.02 17.55 -8.12
N PHE A 173 2.94 16.35 -8.71
CA PHE A 173 3.44 16.07 -10.04
C PHE A 173 2.64 16.80 -11.11
N GLN A 174 1.31 16.78 -11.03
CA GLN A 174 0.45 17.51 -11.97
C GLN A 174 0.72 19.02 -11.96
N ARG A 175 1.05 19.61 -10.81
CA ARG A 175 1.46 21.01 -10.76
C ARG A 175 2.79 21.29 -11.47
N ILE A 176 3.75 20.36 -11.41
CA ILE A 176 5.02 20.48 -12.12
C ILE A 176 4.79 20.29 -13.62
N ILE A 177 4.07 19.24 -14.01
CA ILE A 177 3.77 18.90 -15.41
C ILE A 177 3.04 20.06 -16.09
N ALA A 178 1.99 20.58 -15.47
CA ALA A 178 1.21 21.71 -16.03
C ALA A 178 2.04 22.99 -16.23
N ARG A 179 3.05 23.23 -15.40
CA ARG A 179 3.86 24.46 -15.46
C ARG A 179 5.11 24.33 -16.30
N ARG A 180 5.72 23.14 -16.35
CA ARG A 180 7.09 22.94 -16.86
C ARG A 180 7.25 21.70 -17.74
N GLY A 181 6.19 20.90 -17.92
CA GLY A 181 6.21 19.66 -18.67
C GLY A 181 6.72 18.44 -17.86
N PHE A 182 6.52 17.25 -18.45
CA PHE A 182 6.92 15.97 -17.86
C PHE A 182 8.44 15.84 -17.69
N ASP A 183 9.24 16.34 -18.65
CA ASP A 183 10.71 16.27 -18.58
C ASP A 183 11.27 16.99 -17.34
N ALA A 184 10.65 18.11 -16.93
CA ALA A 184 11.05 18.83 -15.73
C ALA A 184 10.71 18.05 -14.45
N LEU A 185 9.63 17.27 -14.46
CA LEU A 185 9.32 16.33 -13.37
C LEU A 185 10.41 15.26 -13.28
N MET A 186 10.72 14.59 -14.42
CA MET A 186 11.73 13.53 -14.47
C MET A 186 13.10 14.02 -13.99
N GLU A 187 13.53 15.20 -14.42
CA GLU A 187 14.77 15.81 -13.95
C GLU A 187 14.77 16.04 -12.43
N SER A 188 13.63 16.47 -11.88
CA SER A 188 13.47 16.64 -10.43
C SER A 188 13.56 15.32 -9.67
N LEU A 189 12.96 14.25 -10.19
CA LEU A 189 13.01 12.91 -9.57
C LEU A 189 14.42 12.32 -9.62
N ARG A 190 15.13 12.42 -10.77
CA ARG A 190 16.54 11.99 -10.90
C ARG A 190 17.43 12.67 -9.86
N ARG A 191 17.29 13.99 -9.67
CA ARG A 191 18.05 14.72 -8.63
C ARG A 191 17.71 14.28 -7.21
N ARG A 192 16.48 13.88 -6.97
CA ARG A 192 16.05 13.42 -5.64
C ARG A 192 16.52 11.99 -5.34
N ALA A 193 16.44 11.10 -6.32
CA ALA A 193 16.90 9.71 -6.18
C ALA A 193 18.44 9.58 -6.08
N ALA A 194 19.20 10.60 -6.47
CA ALA A 194 20.67 10.64 -6.39
C ALA A 194 21.21 11.19 -5.05
N ARG A 195 20.36 11.48 -4.09
CA ARG A 195 20.73 12.02 -2.77
C ARG A 195 20.82 10.95 -1.72
#